data_71296deb4dad4b57953ea574412bb936
#
_entry.id   71296deb4dad4b57953ea574412bb936
#
_cell.length_a   1.000
_cell.length_b   1.000
_cell.length_c   1.000
_cell.angle_alpha   90.00
_cell.angle_beta   90.00
_cell.angle_gamma   90.00
#
_symmetry.space_group_name_H-M   'P 1'
#
loop_
_entity.id
_entity.type
_entity.pdbx_description
1 polymer ?
#
loop_
_entity_poly.entity_id
_entity_poly.type
_entity_poly.pdbx_seq_one_letter_code
_entity_poly.pdbx_strand_id
1 'polypeptide(L)'
;MLQAAKDGQSEALRVGYTATKKIGNAVIRNRAKRRLREAARLLLAGRSLPGVELVLIARRETGEMEFSRLTQNLNKALDEVLA
;
A
#
# COMPACT_ATOMS: atom_id res chain seq x y z
N MET A 1 -1.84 -7.26 -1.57
CA MET A 1 -0.44 -7.64 -1.84
C MET A 1 0.43 -6.40 -1.96
N LEU A 2 1.64 -6.50 -1.52
CA LEU A 2 2.61 -5.41 -1.56
C LEU A 2 3.81 -5.83 -2.38
N GLN A 3 4.21 -4.98 -3.31
CA GLN A 3 5.43 -5.15 -4.08
C GLN A 3 6.34 -3.96 -3.83
N ALA A 4 7.64 -4.20 -3.78
CA ALA A 4 8.61 -3.15 -3.62
C ALA A 4 9.76 -3.34 -4.60
N ALA A 5 10.27 -2.23 -5.10
CA ALA A 5 11.46 -2.19 -5.91
C ALA A 5 12.38 -1.10 -5.37
N LYS A 6 13.67 -1.34 -5.43
CA LYS A 6 14.65 -0.31 -5.07
C LYS A 6 15.12 0.37 -6.33
N ASP A 7 14.89 1.67 -6.41
CA ASP A 7 15.38 2.49 -7.49
C ASP A 7 16.46 3.42 -6.94
N GLY A 8 17.70 3.10 -7.20
CA GLY A 8 18.83 3.88 -6.70
C GLY A 8 18.95 5.29 -7.26
N GLN A 9 18.07 5.65 -8.20
CA GLN A 9 18.10 6.97 -8.84
C GLN A 9 17.13 7.95 -8.21
N SER A 10 16.18 7.48 -7.39
CA SER A 10 15.21 8.35 -6.76
C SER A 10 15.63 8.69 -5.34
N GLU A 11 15.56 9.97 -4.97
CA GLU A 11 15.82 10.40 -3.60
C GLU A 11 14.57 10.36 -2.73
N ALA A 12 13.40 10.13 -3.32
CA ALA A 12 12.13 10.13 -2.62
C ALA A 12 11.48 8.76 -2.62
N LEU A 13 10.74 8.46 -1.57
CA LEU A 13 9.87 7.29 -1.53
C LEU A 13 8.72 7.48 -2.51
N ARG A 14 8.52 6.51 -3.38
CA ARG A 14 7.41 6.51 -4.33
C ARG A 14 6.44 5.40 -3.96
N VAL A 15 5.16 5.73 -3.90
CA VAL A 15 4.13 4.76 -3.55
C VAL A 15 3.03 4.80 -4.60
N GLY A 16 2.80 3.66 -5.25
CA GLY A 16 1.70 3.49 -6.19
C GLY A 16 0.60 2.63 -5.60
N TYR A 17 -0.63 2.89 -5.99
CA TYR A 17 -1.80 2.13 -5.52
C TYR A 17 -2.55 1.59 -6.73
N THR A 18 -2.84 0.30 -6.71
CA THR A 18 -3.50 -0.39 -7.81
C THR A 18 -4.66 -1.24 -7.29
N ALA A 19 -5.73 -1.30 -8.07
CA ALA A 19 -6.85 -2.20 -7.81
C ALA A 19 -7.29 -2.79 -9.14
N THR A 20 -7.38 -4.12 -9.22
CA THR A 20 -7.80 -4.80 -10.44
C THR A 20 -9.31 -4.73 -10.62
N LYS A 21 -9.77 -4.90 -11.86
CA LYS A 21 -11.21 -4.91 -12.16
C LYS A 21 -11.93 -6.07 -11.47
N LYS A 22 -11.21 -7.12 -11.09
CA LYS A 22 -11.77 -8.29 -10.41
C LYS A 22 -12.31 -7.96 -9.02
N ILE A 23 -11.88 -6.85 -8.41
CA ILE A 23 -12.33 -6.45 -7.08
C ILE A 23 -13.78 -5.99 -7.09
N GLY A 24 -14.21 -5.35 -8.17
CA GLY A 24 -15.56 -4.82 -8.31
C GLY A 24 -15.59 -3.60 -9.22
N ASN A 25 -16.64 -2.80 -9.09
CA ASN A 25 -16.81 -1.59 -9.90
C ASN A 25 -15.85 -0.47 -9.42
N ALA A 26 -15.91 0.68 -10.13
CA ALA A 26 -15.01 1.79 -9.85
C ALA A 26 -15.15 2.32 -8.42
N VAL A 27 -16.37 2.33 -7.89
CA VAL A 27 -16.59 2.81 -6.51
C VAL A 27 -15.88 1.92 -5.50
N ILE A 28 -16.01 0.61 -5.66
CA ILE A 28 -15.36 -0.36 -4.77
C ILE A 28 -13.84 -0.28 -4.89
N ARG A 29 -13.34 -0.19 -6.13
CA ARG A 29 -11.88 -0.09 -6.36
C ARG A 29 -11.31 1.19 -5.75
N ASN A 30 -11.99 2.32 -5.93
CA ASN A 30 -11.53 3.59 -5.41
C ASN A 30 -11.53 3.59 -3.88
N ARG A 31 -12.54 2.98 -3.27
CA ARG A 31 -12.61 2.84 -1.81
C ARG A 31 -11.44 2.01 -1.28
N ALA A 32 -11.14 0.89 -1.92
CA ALA A 32 -10.03 0.03 -1.51
C ALA A 32 -8.69 0.76 -1.62
N LYS A 33 -8.46 1.48 -2.72
CA LYS A 33 -7.24 2.26 -2.91
C LYS A 33 -7.11 3.37 -1.87
N ARG A 34 -8.23 4.05 -1.56
CA ARG A 34 -8.22 5.12 -0.56
C ARG A 34 -7.87 4.59 0.82
N ARG A 35 -8.41 3.42 1.19
CA ARG A 35 -8.10 2.80 2.47
C ARG A 35 -6.63 2.40 2.56
N LEU A 36 -6.07 1.83 1.50
CA LEU A 36 -4.64 1.53 1.43
C LEU A 36 -3.79 2.78 1.56
N ARG A 37 -4.18 3.86 0.89
CA ARG A 37 -3.46 5.13 0.97
C ARG A 37 -3.44 5.68 2.39
N GLU A 38 -4.56 5.64 3.07
CA GLU A 38 -4.65 6.08 4.47
C GLU A 38 -3.76 5.24 5.38
N ALA A 39 -3.85 3.92 5.27
CA ALA A 39 -3.04 3.02 6.08
C ALA A 39 -1.55 3.21 5.81
N ALA A 40 -1.16 3.32 4.53
CA ALA A 40 0.22 3.52 4.15
C ALA A 40 0.76 4.85 4.66
N ARG A 41 -0.05 5.90 4.59
CA ARG A 41 0.35 7.21 5.09
C ARG A 41 0.67 7.17 6.58
N LEU A 42 -0.15 6.49 7.36
CA LEU A 42 0.08 6.35 8.80
C LEU A 42 1.35 5.56 9.11
N LEU A 43 1.56 4.47 8.36
CA LEU A 43 2.70 3.58 8.61
C LEU A 43 4.03 4.14 8.10
N LEU A 44 3.99 4.93 7.04
CA LEU A 44 5.20 5.49 6.43
C LEU A 44 5.52 6.90 6.92
N ALA A 45 4.67 7.48 7.74
CA ALA A 45 4.91 8.79 8.31
C ALA A 45 6.21 8.77 9.13
N GLY A 46 7.09 9.72 8.87
CA GLY A 46 8.36 9.82 9.55
C GLY A 46 9.44 8.85 9.06
N ARG A 47 9.12 7.95 8.14
CA ARG A 47 10.12 7.07 7.53
C ARG A 47 10.75 7.76 6.34
N SER A 48 12.09 7.68 6.24
CA SER A 48 12.84 8.14 5.08
C SER A 48 13.37 6.92 4.36
N LEU A 49 12.86 6.66 3.17
CA LEU A 49 13.21 5.48 2.39
C LEU A 49 13.60 5.90 0.97
N PRO A 50 14.72 6.61 0.81
CA PRO A 50 15.14 7.07 -0.51
C PRO A 50 15.46 5.89 -1.44
N GLY A 51 15.09 6.02 -2.70
CA GLY A 51 15.33 4.99 -3.68
C GLY A 51 14.42 3.80 -3.59
N VAL A 52 13.33 3.88 -2.83
CA VAL A 52 12.37 2.78 -2.71
C VAL A 52 11.09 3.14 -3.44
N GLU A 53 10.60 2.22 -4.24
CA GLU A 53 9.30 2.32 -4.90
C GLU A 53 8.43 1.20 -4.39
N LEU A 54 7.27 1.55 -3.83
CA LEU A 54 6.30 0.59 -3.31
C LEU A 54 5.06 0.60 -4.20
N VAL A 55 4.56 -0.57 -4.51
CA VAL A 55 3.29 -0.73 -5.21
C VAL A 55 2.35 -1.52 -4.32
N LEU A 56 1.28 -0.90 -3.89
CA LEU A 56 0.27 -1.49 -3.04
C LEU A 56 -0.91 -1.94 -3.91
N ILE A 57 -1.18 -3.24 -3.89
CA ILE A 57 -2.22 -3.83 -4.71
C ILE A 57 -3.40 -4.16 -3.82
N ALA A 58 -4.53 -3.47 -4.04
CA ALA A 58 -5.75 -3.71 -3.31
C ALA A 58 -6.35 -5.05 -3.68
N ARG A 59 -6.89 -5.73 -2.68
CA ARG A 59 -7.64 -6.97 -2.86
C ARG A 59 -9.09 -6.74 -2.47
N ARG A 60 -9.95 -7.73 -2.73
CA ARG A 60 -11.37 -7.62 -2.40
C ARG A 60 -11.58 -7.31 -0.92
N GLU A 61 -10.81 -7.97 -0.04
CA GLU A 61 -10.92 -7.79 1.39
C GLU A 61 -10.51 -6.40 1.88
N THR A 62 -9.69 -5.70 1.09
CA THR A 62 -9.14 -4.40 1.48
C THR A 62 -10.25 -3.39 1.81
N GLY A 63 -11.31 -3.37 1.03
CA GLY A 63 -12.42 -2.43 1.23
C GLY A 63 -13.35 -2.80 2.38
N GLU A 64 -13.32 -4.06 2.82
CA GLU A 64 -14.22 -4.61 3.83
C GLU A 64 -13.55 -4.88 5.17
N MET A 65 -12.22 -4.95 5.17
CA MET A 65 -11.46 -5.27 6.37
C MET A 65 -11.52 -4.13 7.38
N GLU A 66 -11.57 -4.47 8.66
CA GLU A 66 -11.45 -3.46 9.71
C GLU A 66 -10.14 -2.71 9.56
N PHE A 67 -10.18 -1.38 9.73
CA PHE A 67 -9.02 -0.54 9.42
C PHE A 67 -7.79 -0.88 10.26
N SER A 68 -7.97 -1.18 11.54
CA SER A 68 -6.85 -1.58 12.39
C SER A 68 -6.21 -2.87 11.91
N ARG A 69 -7.00 -3.82 11.44
CA ARG A 69 -6.50 -5.07 10.88
C ARG A 69 -5.79 -4.84 9.55
N LEU A 70 -6.31 -3.95 8.73
CA LEU A 70 -5.68 -3.56 7.48
C LEU A 70 -4.30 -2.95 7.73
N THR A 71 -4.18 -2.05 8.69
CA THR A 71 -2.89 -1.44 9.04
C THR A 71 -1.92 -2.47 9.59
N GLN A 72 -2.37 -3.41 10.40
CA GLN A 72 -1.51 -4.48 10.91
C GLN A 72 -0.98 -5.36 9.79
N ASN A 73 -1.85 -5.77 8.87
CA ASN A 73 -1.45 -6.59 7.73
C ASN A 73 -0.46 -5.85 6.82
N LEU A 74 -0.72 -4.57 6.57
CA LEU A 74 0.16 -3.77 5.75
C LEU A 74 1.51 -3.55 6.43
N ASN A 75 1.52 -3.30 7.73
CA ASN A 75 2.75 -3.13 8.48
C ASN A 75 3.63 -4.38 8.42
N LYS A 76 3.01 -5.55 8.57
CA LYS A 76 3.73 -6.82 8.45
C LYS A 76 4.32 -7.00 7.06
N ALA A 77 3.55 -6.67 6.02
CA ALA A 77 4.03 -6.77 4.65
C ALA A 77 5.19 -5.79 4.39
N LEU A 78 5.10 -4.58 4.92
CA LEU A 78 6.18 -3.60 4.81
C LEU A 78 7.46 -4.09 5.49
N ASP A 79 7.33 -4.66 6.68
CA ASP A 79 8.49 -5.18 7.41
C ASP A 79 9.18 -6.30 6.62
N GLU A 80 8.40 -7.19 5.98
CA GLU A 80 8.94 -8.28 5.19
C GLU A 80 9.64 -7.77 3.92
N VAL A 81 9.10 -6.74 3.29
CA VAL A 81 9.62 -6.23 2.03
C VAL A 81 10.82 -5.32 2.24
N LEU A 82 10.82 -4.54 3.32
CA LEU A 82 11.86 -3.55 3.61
C LEU A 82 12.98 -4.10 4.51
N ALA A 83 12.83 -5.33 4.94
CA ALA A 83 13.84 -5.96 5.81
C ALA A 83 15.16 -6.21 5.06
#